data_6166138a18fad646e431a6cb73edd4fa
#
_entry.id   6166138a18fad646e431a6cb73edd4fa
#
_cell.length_a   1.000
_cell.length_b   1.000
_cell.length_c   1.000
_cell.angle_alpha   90.00
_cell.angle_beta   90.00
_cell.angle_gamma   90.00
#
_symmetry.space_group_name_H-M   'P 1'
#
loop_
_entity.id
_entity.type
_entity.pdbx_description
1 polymer ?
#
loop_
_entity_poly.entity_id
_entity_poly.type
_entity_poly.pdbx_seq_one_letter_code
_entity_poly.pdbx_strand_id
1 'polypeptide(L)'
;MLLVPLTAQTTSSTAELKADLERGQAALKANQQTLAIEEFQAALKLDPDNVEAHANLGVIAFVHGDCAGAERELHSALRVAPTLTKAQALDAICEKRTGDPSAQEHLEKAFADLQDPKMRTQVGVELADLYFQQGDLDHTLPVVHSLVEANPDNVDLLFFAQRIYSELADNTMNKLALLAPDSARMQQLIAEQLINAGDLRDAIEHYRKAIAIDPRLPGMHFELAESILESSNDAAAQTAAQQELEAAVKAEGDNAKVECALGRIALLGNKNDEAYAHYKRANELNPNDAEAQLGLASILVDQNKLQDALQLLHAAVKEDPMNANAHYRLARVCHALHLTEEEQQEIKLYQDLRATKDRIAQLYRQMNRKADAQADGTADQKQ
;
A
#
# COMPACT_ATOMS: atom_id res chain seq x y z
N MET A 1 46.80 53.86 34.38
CA MET A 1 45.67 52.95 34.46
C MET A 1 44.84 53.24 33.27
N LEU A 2 45.06 52.47 32.14
CA LEU A 2 44.36 52.62 30.87
C LEU A 2 43.04 51.84 30.90
N LEU A 3 41.91 52.54 30.92
CA LEU A 3 40.63 52.01 30.78
C LEU A 3 40.45 51.61 29.28
N VAL A 4 40.56 50.30 28.95
CA VAL A 4 40.16 49.77 27.64
C VAL A 4 38.63 49.88 27.57
N PRO A 5 38.07 50.48 26.50
CA PRO A 5 36.61 50.66 26.41
C PRO A 5 35.90 49.29 26.27
N LEU A 6 34.96 49.06 27.13
CA LEU A 6 34.10 47.85 27.19
C LEU A 6 33.41 47.53 25.84
N THR A 7 33.24 48.54 24.99
CA THR A 7 32.60 48.45 23.65
C THR A 7 33.46 47.74 22.60
N ALA A 8 34.78 47.69 22.73
CA ALA A 8 35.67 47.02 21.76
C ALA A 8 35.70 45.48 21.98
N GLN A 9 35.51 45.03 23.24
CA GLN A 9 35.45 43.59 23.56
C GLN A 9 34.14 42.93 23.14
N THR A 10 33.00 43.64 23.21
CA THR A 10 31.69 43.12 22.79
C THR A 10 31.56 42.98 21.28
N THR A 11 32.15 43.90 20.51
CA THR A 11 32.12 43.82 19.02
C THR A 11 33.05 42.72 18.48
N SER A 12 34.15 42.43 19.17
CA SER A 12 35.06 41.31 18.83
C SER A 12 34.40 39.96 19.10
N SER A 13 33.75 39.80 20.25
CA SER A 13 33.06 38.54 20.62
C SER A 13 31.86 38.21 19.69
N THR A 14 31.10 39.21 19.28
CA THR A 14 29.97 38.98 18.32
C THR A 14 30.44 38.63 16.91
N ALA A 15 31.58 39.21 16.47
CA ALA A 15 32.17 38.85 15.19
C ALA A 15 32.75 37.40 15.20
N GLU A 16 33.34 37.01 16.31
CA GLU A 16 33.88 35.66 16.50
C GLU A 16 32.77 34.62 16.57
N LEU A 17 31.72 34.86 17.36
CA LEU A 17 30.51 34.03 17.39
C LEU A 17 29.93 33.78 15.98
N LYS A 18 29.76 34.83 15.20
CA LYS A 18 29.26 34.72 13.84
C LYS A 18 30.19 33.89 12.96
N ALA A 19 31.52 34.08 13.10
CA ALA A 19 32.50 33.32 12.32
C ALA A 19 32.46 31.82 12.69
N ASP A 20 32.31 31.49 13.99
CA ASP A 20 32.21 30.11 14.46
C ASP A 20 30.92 29.43 13.88
N LEU A 21 29.81 30.12 13.93
CA LEU A 21 28.55 29.61 13.34
C LEU A 21 28.65 29.38 11.80
N GLU A 22 29.24 30.33 11.07
CA GLU A 22 29.47 30.24 9.63
C GLU A 22 30.43 29.07 9.31
N ARG A 23 31.51 28.86 10.08
CA ARG A 23 32.42 27.72 9.89
C ARG A 23 31.73 26.38 10.22
N GLY A 24 30.93 26.33 11.27
CA GLY A 24 30.16 25.17 11.63
C GLY A 24 29.19 24.76 10.51
N GLN A 25 28.46 25.73 9.96
CA GLN A 25 27.57 25.48 8.81
C GLN A 25 28.33 25.06 7.55
N ALA A 26 29.49 25.67 7.25
CA ALA A 26 30.33 25.30 6.12
C ALA A 26 30.88 23.88 6.30
N ALA A 27 31.27 23.49 7.51
CA ALA A 27 31.72 22.13 7.84
C ALA A 27 30.59 21.11 7.65
N LEU A 28 29.34 21.41 8.05
CA LEU A 28 28.18 20.55 7.78
C LEU A 28 27.95 20.35 6.28
N LYS A 29 27.99 21.41 5.49
CA LYS A 29 27.84 21.33 4.02
C LYS A 29 28.95 20.51 3.37
N ALA A 30 30.15 20.54 3.96
CA ALA A 30 31.31 19.76 3.51
C ALA A 30 31.32 18.31 4.06
N ASN A 31 30.29 17.89 4.82
CA ASN A 31 30.19 16.60 5.50
C ASN A 31 31.34 16.36 6.52
N GLN A 32 31.88 17.43 7.10
CA GLN A 32 32.95 17.43 8.11
C GLN A 32 32.34 17.57 9.52
N GLN A 33 31.65 16.54 9.97
CA GLN A 33 30.81 16.58 11.17
C GLN A 33 31.61 16.90 12.45
N THR A 34 32.82 16.33 12.62
CA THR A 34 33.67 16.61 13.78
C THR A 34 34.01 18.09 13.87
N LEU A 35 34.41 18.69 12.75
CA LEU A 35 34.72 20.12 12.70
C LEU A 35 33.48 20.98 12.99
N ALA A 36 32.31 20.58 12.47
CA ALA A 36 31.06 21.28 12.75
C ALA A 36 30.73 21.28 14.26
N ILE A 37 30.90 20.14 14.93
CA ILE A 37 30.72 20.03 16.39
C ILE A 37 31.66 20.97 17.12
N GLU A 38 32.95 20.98 16.78
CA GLU A 38 33.95 21.85 17.40
C GLU A 38 33.61 23.33 17.28
N GLU A 39 33.19 23.76 16.07
CA GLU A 39 32.82 25.15 15.78
C GLU A 39 31.54 25.57 16.53
N PHE A 40 30.48 24.73 16.51
CA PHE A 40 29.26 25.04 17.27
C PHE A 40 29.49 25.04 18.78
N GLN A 41 30.37 24.17 19.32
CA GLN A 41 30.78 24.21 20.72
C GLN A 41 31.61 25.45 21.05
N ALA A 42 32.43 25.96 20.11
CA ALA A 42 33.11 27.22 20.25
C ALA A 42 32.15 28.41 20.33
N ALA A 43 31.14 28.40 19.45
CA ALA A 43 30.04 29.37 19.46
C ALA A 43 29.29 29.40 20.83
N LEU A 44 29.01 28.22 21.43
CA LEU A 44 28.36 28.12 22.73
C LEU A 44 29.21 28.58 23.90
N LYS A 45 30.55 28.61 23.76
CA LYS A 45 31.42 29.25 24.78
C LYS A 45 31.29 30.77 24.79
N LEU A 46 30.95 31.35 23.63
CA LEU A 46 30.75 32.80 23.47
C LEU A 46 29.31 33.21 23.82
N ASP A 47 28.36 32.39 23.43
CA ASP A 47 26.91 32.57 23.66
C ASP A 47 26.28 31.24 24.07
N PRO A 48 26.16 30.92 25.36
CA PRO A 48 25.63 29.65 25.87
C PRO A 48 24.15 29.39 25.55
N ASP A 49 23.40 30.38 25.15
CA ASP A 49 21.98 30.25 24.76
C ASP A 49 21.78 30.37 23.25
N ASN A 50 22.83 30.19 22.45
CA ASN A 50 22.75 30.34 21.00
C ASN A 50 21.89 29.26 20.38
N VAL A 51 20.74 29.69 19.87
CA VAL A 51 19.71 28.80 19.28
C VAL A 51 20.24 28.01 18.11
N GLU A 52 21.03 28.68 17.24
CA GLU A 52 21.55 28.04 16.01
C GLU A 52 22.57 26.94 16.35
N ALA A 53 23.48 27.21 17.27
CA ALA A 53 24.47 26.23 17.68
C ALA A 53 23.81 25.01 18.33
N HIS A 54 22.91 25.23 19.31
CA HIS A 54 22.15 24.16 19.95
C HIS A 54 21.34 23.35 18.96
N ALA A 55 20.57 23.98 18.04
CA ALA A 55 19.78 23.29 17.07
C ALA A 55 20.63 22.41 16.14
N ASN A 56 21.78 22.92 15.66
CA ASN A 56 22.67 22.14 14.80
C ASN A 56 23.35 20.97 15.55
N LEU A 57 23.80 21.18 16.78
CA LEU A 57 24.33 20.08 17.60
C LEU A 57 23.27 19.01 17.88
N GLY A 58 22.03 19.41 18.15
CA GLY A 58 20.90 18.51 18.31
C GLY A 58 20.63 17.70 17.05
N VAL A 59 20.63 18.33 15.87
CA VAL A 59 20.49 17.63 14.58
C VAL A 59 21.64 16.63 14.36
N ILE A 60 22.88 17.02 14.65
CA ILE A 60 24.04 16.11 14.52
C ILE A 60 23.88 14.91 15.45
N ALA A 61 23.53 15.11 16.71
CA ALA A 61 23.30 14.04 17.67
C ALA A 61 22.16 13.09 17.21
N PHE A 62 21.06 13.66 16.72
CA PHE A 62 19.95 12.89 16.15
C PHE A 62 20.38 11.99 14.99
N VAL A 63 21.15 12.52 14.02
CA VAL A 63 21.65 11.75 12.86
C VAL A 63 22.57 10.61 13.30
N HIS A 64 23.31 10.77 14.41
CA HIS A 64 24.13 9.70 14.98
C HIS A 64 23.37 8.73 15.87
N GLY A 65 22.06 8.92 16.06
CA GLY A 65 21.22 8.08 16.91
C GLY A 65 21.41 8.35 18.43
N ASP A 66 22.12 9.39 18.79
CA ASP A 66 22.25 9.85 20.20
C ASP A 66 21.03 10.70 20.57
N CYS A 67 19.89 10.05 20.83
CA CYS A 67 18.67 10.74 21.21
C CYS A 67 18.83 11.53 22.50
N ALA A 68 19.53 11.00 23.50
CA ALA A 68 19.75 11.73 24.76
C ALA A 68 20.60 13.00 24.58
N GLY A 69 21.58 12.95 23.68
CA GLY A 69 22.35 14.12 23.27
C GLY A 69 21.51 15.11 22.48
N ALA A 70 20.70 14.63 21.57
CA ALA A 70 19.79 15.43 20.74
C ALA A 70 18.77 16.20 21.61
N GLU A 71 18.07 15.51 22.52
CA GLU A 71 17.12 16.14 23.44
C GLU A 71 17.76 17.28 24.26
N ARG A 72 18.93 17.06 24.85
CA ARG A 72 19.60 18.12 25.61
C ARG A 72 19.84 19.38 24.82
N GLU A 73 20.35 19.22 23.61
CA GLU A 73 20.67 20.34 22.72
C GLU A 73 19.39 20.98 22.13
N LEU A 74 18.43 20.17 21.72
CA LEU A 74 17.15 20.64 21.16
C LEU A 74 16.32 21.37 22.22
N HIS A 75 16.23 20.84 23.46
CA HIS A 75 15.56 21.52 24.57
C HIS A 75 16.22 22.90 24.87
N SER A 76 17.56 23.00 24.79
CA SER A 76 18.23 24.27 24.93
C SER A 76 17.84 25.26 23.84
N ALA A 77 17.77 24.82 22.59
CA ALA A 77 17.29 25.65 21.48
C ALA A 77 15.83 26.06 21.65
N LEU A 78 14.95 25.10 21.99
CA LEU A 78 13.51 25.31 22.15
C LEU A 78 13.13 26.17 23.34
N ARG A 79 13.96 26.19 24.42
CA ARG A 79 13.77 27.10 25.55
C ARG A 79 13.84 28.55 25.13
N VAL A 80 14.71 28.90 24.17
CA VAL A 80 14.90 30.25 23.64
C VAL A 80 13.98 30.55 22.48
N ALA A 81 13.80 29.56 21.58
CA ALA A 81 13.00 29.68 20.37
C ALA A 81 11.97 28.52 20.26
N PRO A 82 10.86 28.58 21.02
CA PRO A 82 9.91 27.50 21.13
C PRO A 82 9.10 27.23 19.86
N THR A 83 9.24 28.05 18.84
CA THR A 83 8.51 27.91 17.54
C THR A 83 9.33 27.23 16.45
N LEU A 84 10.48 26.67 16.78
CA LEU A 84 11.32 25.93 15.82
C LEU A 84 10.72 24.56 15.51
N THR A 85 9.80 24.49 14.54
CA THR A 85 9.03 23.27 14.19
C THR A 85 9.93 22.07 13.88
N LYS A 86 11.08 22.28 13.22
CA LYS A 86 12.03 21.19 12.94
C LYS A 86 12.71 20.67 14.21
N ALA A 87 13.05 21.53 15.12
CA ALA A 87 13.62 21.12 16.42
C ALA A 87 12.59 20.36 17.25
N GLN A 88 11.33 20.87 17.32
CA GLN A 88 10.23 20.17 17.98
C GLN A 88 10.01 18.77 17.40
N ALA A 89 10.07 18.64 16.08
CA ALA A 89 9.88 17.36 15.39
C ALA A 89 10.96 16.33 15.74
N LEU A 90 12.22 16.75 15.74
CA LEU A 90 13.35 15.86 16.07
C LEU A 90 13.36 15.49 17.56
N ASP A 91 13.01 16.44 18.41
CA ASP A 91 12.86 16.24 19.85
C ASP A 91 11.77 15.20 20.14
N ALA A 92 10.57 15.38 19.58
CA ALA A 92 9.46 14.45 19.72
C ALA A 92 9.80 13.02 19.22
N ILE A 93 10.58 12.90 18.15
CA ILE A 93 11.07 11.58 17.69
C ILE A 93 12.03 10.98 18.71
N CYS A 94 12.92 11.77 19.29
CA CYS A 94 13.85 11.29 20.31
C CYS A 94 13.10 10.88 21.58
N GLU A 95 12.15 11.69 22.06
CA GLU A 95 11.28 11.37 23.20
C GLU A 95 10.58 10.01 23.02
N LYS A 96 10.06 9.72 21.83
CA LYS A 96 9.49 8.38 21.54
C LYS A 96 10.55 7.28 21.70
N ARG A 97 11.74 7.48 21.18
CA ARG A 97 12.83 6.48 21.22
C ARG A 97 13.40 6.26 22.61
N THR A 98 13.36 7.30 23.46
CA THR A 98 13.79 7.23 24.87
C THR A 98 12.65 6.77 25.79
N GLY A 99 11.41 6.73 25.29
CA GLY A 99 10.24 6.29 26.04
C GLY A 99 9.63 7.39 26.93
N ASP A 100 9.82 8.65 26.55
CA ASP A 100 9.21 9.77 27.28
C ASP A 100 7.69 9.77 27.11
N PRO A 101 6.90 9.89 28.20
CA PRO A 101 5.43 9.90 28.13
C PRO A 101 4.83 11.05 27.31
N SER A 102 5.55 12.16 27.14
CA SER A 102 5.09 13.33 26.37
C SER A 102 5.25 13.16 24.86
N ALA A 103 5.96 12.13 24.40
CA ALA A 103 6.29 11.89 23.02
C ALA A 103 5.06 11.89 22.08
N GLN A 104 3.94 11.31 22.53
CA GLN A 104 2.71 11.27 21.73
C GLN A 104 2.20 12.68 21.44
N GLU A 105 1.99 13.48 22.45
CA GLU A 105 1.49 14.87 22.32
C GLU A 105 2.39 15.71 21.42
N HIS A 106 3.70 15.57 21.62
CA HIS A 106 4.68 16.33 20.84
C HIS A 106 4.77 15.86 19.37
N LEU A 107 4.64 14.54 19.09
CA LEU A 107 4.56 14.01 17.72
C LEU A 107 3.28 14.45 17.02
N GLU A 108 2.13 14.40 17.70
CA GLU A 108 0.85 14.88 17.15
C GLU A 108 0.93 16.35 16.73
N LYS A 109 1.44 17.17 17.64
CA LYS A 109 1.64 18.61 17.36
C LYS A 109 2.63 18.84 16.22
N ALA A 110 3.78 18.18 16.24
CA ALA A 110 4.76 18.30 15.17
C ALA A 110 4.20 17.86 13.82
N PHE A 111 3.44 16.75 13.78
CA PHE A 111 2.80 16.26 12.56
C PHE A 111 1.78 17.24 11.97
N ALA A 112 1.04 17.96 12.84
CA ALA A 112 0.09 18.98 12.42
C ALA A 112 0.76 20.26 11.91
N ASP A 113 1.84 20.70 12.58
CA ASP A 113 2.47 22.01 12.32
C ASP A 113 3.50 21.99 11.18
N LEU A 114 4.08 20.81 10.85
CA LEU A 114 5.13 20.68 9.85
C LEU A 114 4.62 20.92 8.43
N GLN A 115 5.27 21.86 7.73
CA GLN A 115 5.05 22.13 6.31
C GLN A 115 6.05 21.41 5.38
N ASP A 116 7.21 20.99 5.90
CA ASP A 116 8.20 20.23 5.15
C ASP A 116 7.71 18.80 4.93
N PRO A 117 7.44 18.36 3.67
CA PRO A 117 6.84 17.06 3.41
C PRO A 117 7.69 15.88 3.88
N LYS A 118 9.02 16.00 3.77
CA LYS A 118 9.93 14.90 4.17
C LYS A 118 9.92 14.70 5.67
N MET A 119 10.05 15.79 6.41
CA MET A 119 10.04 15.75 7.87
C MET A 119 8.66 15.37 8.40
N ARG A 120 7.59 15.88 7.79
CA ARG A 120 6.23 15.46 8.12
C ARG A 120 6.02 13.96 7.92
N THR A 121 6.53 13.39 6.82
CA THR A 121 6.48 11.95 6.58
C THR A 121 7.24 11.19 7.67
N GLN A 122 8.43 11.64 8.05
CA GLN A 122 9.22 10.99 9.09
C GLN A 122 8.52 11.02 10.46
N VAL A 123 8.00 12.18 10.88
CA VAL A 123 7.22 12.31 12.12
C VAL A 123 5.95 11.45 12.08
N GLY A 124 5.24 11.45 10.92
CA GLY A 124 4.03 10.67 10.75
C GLY A 124 4.24 9.15 10.84
N VAL A 125 5.36 8.65 10.33
CA VAL A 125 5.75 7.23 10.49
C VAL A 125 5.99 6.89 11.96
N GLU A 126 6.72 7.74 12.69
CA GLU A 126 6.98 7.53 14.13
C GLU A 126 5.70 7.64 14.97
N LEU A 127 4.78 8.55 14.61
CA LEU A 127 3.49 8.70 15.27
C LEU A 127 2.58 7.50 15.00
N ALA A 128 2.48 7.06 13.74
CA ALA A 128 1.69 5.89 13.38
C ALA A 128 2.21 4.60 14.06
N ASP A 129 3.53 4.44 14.14
CA ASP A 129 4.14 3.30 14.84
C ASP A 129 3.85 3.35 16.35
N LEU A 130 3.86 4.55 16.97
CA LEU A 130 3.52 4.73 18.38
C LEU A 130 2.06 4.33 18.66
N TYR A 131 1.11 4.86 17.89
CA TYR A 131 -0.30 4.49 18.01
C TYR A 131 -0.51 2.98 17.80
N PHE A 132 0.15 2.42 16.79
CA PHE A 132 0.05 1.00 16.50
C PHE A 132 0.54 0.12 17.66
N GLN A 133 1.68 0.47 18.27
CA GLN A 133 2.21 -0.24 19.45
C GLN A 133 1.25 -0.16 20.67
N GLN A 134 0.49 0.91 20.78
CA GLN A 134 -0.54 1.09 21.80
C GLN A 134 -1.85 0.36 21.48
N GLY A 135 -1.99 -0.20 20.27
CA GLY A 135 -3.23 -0.81 19.77
C GLY A 135 -4.30 0.20 19.38
N ASP A 136 -3.94 1.47 19.25
CA ASP A 136 -4.83 2.57 18.86
C ASP A 136 -4.96 2.64 17.34
N LEU A 137 -5.84 1.80 16.80
CA LEU A 137 -6.07 1.69 15.36
C LEU A 137 -6.84 2.89 14.80
N ASP A 138 -7.68 3.51 15.62
CA ASP A 138 -8.50 4.65 15.21
C ASP A 138 -7.64 5.85 14.84
N HIS A 139 -6.48 6.02 15.48
CA HIS A 139 -5.50 7.06 15.14
C HIS A 139 -4.41 6.56 14.17
N THR A 140 -4.02 5.28 14.22
CA THR A 140 -3.00 4.71 13.33
C THR A 140 -3.41 4.80 11.86
N LEU A 141 -4.62 4.32 11.52
CA LEU A 141 -5.05 4.18 10.13
C LEU A 141 -5.16 5.51 9.37
N PRO A 142 -5.77 6.58 9.93
CA PRO A 142 -5.80 7.89 9.26
C PRO A 142 -4.41 8.47 8.98
N VAL A 143 -3.46 8.30 9.91
CA VAL A 143 -2.09 8.78 9.71
C VAL A 143 -1.41 8.02 8.58
N VAL A 144 -1.45 6.68 8.59
CA VAL A 144 -0.86 5.83 7.54
C VAL A 144 -1.47 6.16 6.17
N HIS A 145 -2.79 6.28 6.09
CA HIS A 145 -3.50 6.63 4.87
C HIS A 145 -3.05 7.98 4.31
N SER A 146 -3.04 9.02 5.16
CA SER A 146 -2.56 10.36 4.79
C SER A 146 -1.12 10.37 4.27
N LEU A 147 -0.24 9.55 4.87
CA LEU A 147 1.16 9.45 4.45
C LEU A 147 1.29 8.80 3.07
N VAL A 148 0.55 7.72 2.81
CA VAL A 148 0.56 7.00 1.52
C VAL A 148 -0.04 7.87 0.43
N GLU A 149 -1.15 8.57 0.68
CA GLU A 149 -1.74 9.50 -0.29
C GLU A 149 -0.79 10.64 -0.66
N ALA A 150 -0.07 11.19 0.32
CA ALA A 150 0.89 12.26 0.07
C ALA A 150 2.17 11.80 -0.66
N ASN A 151 2.49 10.51 -0.62
CA ASN A 151 3.74 9.95 -1.15
C ASN A 151 3.49 8.57 -1.81
N PRO A 152 2.68 8.50 -2.87
CA PRO A 152 2.21 7.21 -3.43
C PRO A 152 3.34 6.34 -4.00
N ASP A 153 4.47 6.92 -4.40
CA ASP A 153 5.60 6.23 -4.99
C ASP A 153 6.72 5.91 -3.97
N ASN A 154 6.52 6.21 -2.69
CA ASN A 154 7.53 5.97 -1.66
C ASN A 154 7.49 4.50 -1.22
N VAL A 155 8.47 3.72 -1.70
CA VAL A 155 8.55 2.27 -1.47
C VAL A 155 8.66 1.92 0.02
N ASP A 156 9.45 2.69 0.80
CA ASP A 156 9.63 2.43 2.23
C ASP A 156 8.32 2.67 3.00
N LEU A 157 7.59 3.71 2.62
CA LEU A 157 6.31 4.02 3.21
C LEU A 157 5.22 3.00 2.82
N LEU A 158 5.20 2.56 1.56
CA LEU A 158 4.32 1.48 1.11
C LEU A 158 4.61 0.17 1.87
N PHE A 159 5.88 -0.15 2.08
CA PHE A 159 6.28 -1.30 2.88
C PHE A 159 5.84 -1.16 4.35
N PHE A 160 6.02 0.02 4.94
CA PHE A 160 5.53 0.31 6.29
C PHE A 160 4.01 0.13 6.41
N ALA A 161 3.25 0.72 5.48
CA ALA A 161 1.80 0.61 5.43
C ALA A 161 1.34 -0.86 5.26
N GLN A 162 1.98 -1.60 4.35
CA GLN A 162 1.70 -3.02 4.14
C GLN A 162 1.88 -3.82 5.44
N ARG A 163 2.94 -3.57 6.20
CA ARG A 163 3.19 -4.25 7.48
C ARG A 163 2.07 -3.97 8.50
N ILE A 164 1.66 -2.69 8.63
CA ILE A 164 0.56 -2.30 9.53
C ILE A 164 -0.75 -2.97 9.12
N TYR A 165 -1.10 -2.95 7.82
CA TYR A 165 -2.34 -3.55 7.34
C TYR A 165 -2.34 -5.08 7.48
N SER A 166 -1.21 -5.75 7.24
CA SER A 166 -1.09 -7.21 7.42
C SER A 166 -1.29 -7.61 8.88
N GLU A 167 -0.60 -6.95 9.81
CA GLU A 167 -0.72 -7.26 11.24
C GLU A 167 -2.14 -6.99 11.77
N LEU A 168 -2.78 -5.94 11.24
CA LEU A 168 -4.18 -5.65 11.55
C LEU A 168 -5.12 -6.73 11.03
N ALA A 169 -4.91 -7.21 9.81
CA ALA A 169 -5.67 -8.31 9.22
C ALA A 169 -5.52 -9.59 10.05
N ASP A 170 -4.27 -9.95 10.41
CA ASP A 170 -3.97 -11.13 11.24
C ASP A 170 -4.63 -11.03 12.63
N ASN A 171 -4.55 -9.88 13.28
CA ASN A 171 -5.19 -9.66 14.58
C ASN A 171 -6.72 -9.78 14.49
N THR A 172 -7.31 -9.28 13.40
CA THR A 172 -8.76 -9.37 13.18
C THR A 172 -9.18 -10.81 12.90
N MET A 173 -8.41 -11.55 12.09
CA MET A 173 -8.61 -12.97 11.84
C MET A 173 -8.55 -13.80 13.14
N ASN A 174 -7.54 -13.55 13.97
CA ASN A 174 -7.39 -14.23 15.26
C ASN A 174 -8.58 -13.96 16.19
N LYS A 175 -9.08 -12.71 16.24
CA LYS A 175 -10.29 -12.37 17.00
C LYS A 175 -11.52 -13.12 16.48
N LEU A 176 -11.70 -13.19 15.16
CA LEU A 176 -12.80 -13.93 14.55
C LEU A 176 -12.71 -15.42 14.86
N ALA A 177 -11.52 -16.00 14.77
CA ALA A 177 -11.27 -17.41 15.12
C ALA A 177 -11.57 -17.73 16.60
N LEU A 178 -11.30 -16.80 17.50
CA LEU A 178 -11.61 -16.97 18.93
C LEU A 178 -13.11 -16.78 19.24
N LEU A 179 -13.76 -15.82 18.60
CA LEU A 179 -15.15 -15.47 18.89
C LEU A 179 -16.16 -16.39 18.20
N ALA A 180 -15.85 -16.84 16.99
CA ALA A 180 -16.79 -17.55 16.14
C ALA A 180 -16.09 -18.57 15.21
N PRO A 181 -15.34 -19.57 15.76
CA PRO A 181 -14.52 -20.50 14.97
C PRO A 181 -15.33 -21.30 13.95
N ASP A 182 -16.58 -21.65 14.28
CA ASP A 182 -17.45 -22.48 13.46
C ASP A 182 -18.45 -21.64 12.62
N SER A 183 -18.26 -20.33 12.52
CA SER A 183 -19.16 -19.46 11.77
C SER A 183 -18.98 -19.58 10.26
N ALA A 184 -20.04 -19.27 9.49
CA ALA A 184 -19.98 -19.18 8.04
C ALA A 184 -18.91 -18.19 7.56
N ARG A 185 -18.74 -17.06 8.27
CA ARG A 185 -17.68 -16.07 7.96
C ARG A 185 -16.28 -16.61 8.18
N MET A 186 -16.07 -17.46 9.21
CA MET A 186 -14.78 -18.11 9.40
C MET A 186 -14.48 -19.12 8.28
N GLN A 187 -15.49 -19.88 7.84
CA GLN A 187 -15.34 -20.79 6.72
C GLN A 187 -15.04 -20.03 5.40
N GLN A 188 -15.70 -18.90 5.16
CA GLN A 188 -15.39 -18.01 4.05
C GLN A 188 -13.93 -17.56 4.09
N LEU A 189 -13.48 -17.04 5.22
CA LEU A 189 -12.11 -16.52 5.37
C LEU A 189 -11.06 -17.62 5.12
N ILE A 190 -11.30 -18.85 5.62
CA ILE A 190 -10.43 -20.01 5.35
C ILE A 190 -10.40 -20.31 3.85
N ALA A 191 -11.55 -20.29 3.16
CA ALA A 191 -11.61 -20.52 1.72
C ALA A 191 -10.80 -19.47 0.94
N GLU A 192 -10.92 -18.18 1.28
CA GLU A 192 -10.16 -17.09 0.68
C GLU A 192 -8.64 -17.26 0.87
N GLN A 193 -8.20 -17.70 2.06
CA GLN A 193 -6.79 -17.99 2.33
C GLN A 193 -6.27 -19.17 1.51
N LEU A 194 -7.09 -20.22 1.35
CA LEU A 194 -6.76 -21.40 0.55
C LEU A 194 -6.65 -21.05 -0.95
N ILE A 195 -7.52 -20.18 -1.47
CA ILE A 195 -7.40 -19.65 -2.85
C ILE A 195 -6.06 -18.94 -3.03
N ASN A 196 -5.69 -18.05 -2.09
CA ASN A 196 -4.42 -17.34 -2.14
C ASN A 196 -3.20 -18.30 -2.07
N ALA A 197 -3.35 -19.42 -1.40
CA ALA A 197 -2.34 -20.50 -1.34
C ALA A 197 -2.35 -21.41 -2.59
N GLY A 198 -3.37 -21.30 -3.46
CA GLY A 198 -3.56 -22.14 -4.65
C GLY A 198 -4.25 -23.48 -4.38
N ASP A 199 -4.80 -23.67 -3.18
CA ASP A 199 -5.53 -24.88 -2.82
C ASP A 199 -7.04 -24.73 -3.07
N LEU A 200 -7.40 -24.73 -4.35
CA LEU A 200 -8.78 -24.55 -4.81
C LEU A 200 -9.71 -25.67 -4.35
N ARG A 201 -9.19 -26.89 -4.18
CA ARG A 201 -10.01 -28.02 -3.76
C ARG A 201 -10.57 -27.83 -2.36
N ASP A 202 -9.70 -27.51 -1.41
CA ASP A 202 -10.09 -27.31 -0.04
C ASP A 202 -10.89 -25.99 0.13
N ALA A 203 -10.58 -24.96 -0.66
CA ALA A 203 -11.37 -23.74 -0.71
C ALA A 203 -12.84 -24.00 -1.08
N ILE A 204 -13.09 -24.81 -2.11
CA ILE A 204 -14.46 -25.21 -2.55
C ILE A 204 -15.19 -25.91 -1.39
N GLU A 205 -14.52 -26.77 -0.62
CA GLU A 205 -15.14 -27.44 0.53
C GLU A 205 -15.52 -26.44 1.63
N HIS A 206 -14.67 -25.45 1.88
CA HIS A 206 -14.94 -24.42 2.89
C HIS A 206 -16.06 -23.46 2.47
N TYR A 207 -16.18 -23.09 1.20
CA TYR A 207 -17.34 -22.33 0.72
C TYR A 207 -18.65 -23.12 0.84
N ARG A 208 -18.64 -24.43 0.54
CA ARG A 208 -19.81 -25.31 0.78
C ARG A 208 -20.22 -25.37 2.24
N LYS A 209 -19.24 -25.42 3.16
CA LYS A 209 -19.51 -25.36 4.60
C LYS A 209 -20.09 -24.02 4.99
N ALA A 210 -19.57 -22.90 4.47
CA ALA A 210 -20.11 -21.58 4.74
C ALA A 210 -21.58 -21.47 4.32
N ILE A 211 -21.93 -21.93 3.11
CA ILE A 211 -23.31 -21.95 2.58
C ILE A 211 -24.21 -22.86 3.44
N ALA A 212 -23.69 -24.03 3.88
CA ALA A 212 -24.46 -24.95 4.74
C ALA A 212 -24.77 -24.35 6.12
N ILE A 213 -23.88 -23.53 6.68
CA ILE A 213 -24.08 -22.85 7.98
C ILE A 213 -25.02 -21.65 7.81
N ASP A 214 -24.79 -20.81 6.80
CA ASP A 214 -25.63 -19.66 6.52
C ASP A 214 -25.92 -19.53 5.02
N PRO A 215 -27.04 -20.09 4.54
CA PRO A 215 -27.42 -20.04 3.12
C PRO A 215 -27.75 -18.62 2.61
N ARG A 216 -27.84 -17.63 3.51
CA ARG A 216 -28.11 -16.24 3.14
C ARG A 216 -26.86 -15.35 3.14
N LEU A 217 -25.71 -15.94 3.42
CA LEU A 217 -24.46 -15.19 3.42
C LEU A 217 -24.17 -14.68 1.98
N PRO A 218 -24.14 -13.34 1.77
CA PRO A 218 -24.02 -12.80 0.42
C PRO A 218 -22.70 -13.17 -0.25
N GLY A 219 -22.75 -13.40 -1.57
CA GLY A 219 -21.60 -13.68 -2.42
C GLY A 219 -21.12 -15.13 -2.40
N MET A 220 -21.55 -15.96 -1.46
CA MET A 220 -20.95 -17.31 -1.28
C MET A 220 -21.16 -18.23 -2.47
N HIS A 221 -22.34 -18.22 -3.07
CA HIS A 221 -22.62 -19.00 -4.27
C HIS A 221 -21.78 -18.55 -5.46
N PHE A 222 -21.58 -17.24 -5.62
CA PHE A 222 -20.72 -16.69 -6.66
C PHE A 222 -19.27 -17.11 -6.47
N GLU A 223 -18.70 -16.93 -5.26
CA GLU A 223 -17.32 -17.31 -4.95
C GLU A 223 -17.07 -18.82 -5.09
N LEU A 224 -18.05 -19.64 -4.70
CA LEU A 224 -18.00 -21.09 -4.94
C LEU A 224 -17.96 -21.43 -6.43
N ALA A 225 -18.81 -20.79 -7.24
CA ALA A 225 -18.84 -20.99 -8.69
C ALA A 225 -17.51 -20.60 -9.36
N GLU A 226 -16.94 -19.45 -8.98
CA GLU A 226 -15.64 -19.00 -9.49
C GLU A 226 -14.53 -19.98 -9.11
N SER A 227 -14.50 -20.44 -7.87
CA SER A 227 -13.51 -21.42 -7.40
C SER A 227 -13.62 -22.76 -8.15
N ILE A 228 -14.84 -23.20 -8.46
CA ILE A 228 -15.08 -24.43 -9.27
C ILE A 228 -14.54 -24.24 -10.69
N LEU A 229 -14.82 -23.10 -11.35
CA LEU A 229 -14.35 -22.80 -12.71
C LEU A 229 -12.82 -22.63 -12.78
N GLU A 230 -12.22 -22.10 -11.73
CA GLU A 230 -10.77 -21.97 -11.63
C GLU A 230 -10.09 -23.33 -11.43
N SER A 231 -10.73 -24.24 -10.69
CA SER A 231 -10.20 -25.57 -10.44
C SER A 231 -10.24 -26.49 -11.65
N SER A 232 -11.29 -26.37 -12.50
CA SER A 232 -11.46 -27.14 -13.74
C SER A 232 -12.42 -26.42 -14.69
N ASN A 233 -12.14 -26.56 -16.00
CA ASN A 233 -13.00 -26.09 -17.09
C ASN A 233 -13.76 -27.22 -17.80
N ASP A 234 -13.84 -28.42 -17.20
CA ASP A 234 -14.59 -29.52 -17.80
C ASP A 234 -16.11 -29.31 -17.71
N ALA A 235 -16.89 -30.12 -18.44
CA ALA A 235 -18.34 -29.98 -18.52
C ALA A 235 -19.04 -30.20 -17.17
N ALA A 236 -18.44 -30.98 -16.25
CA ALA A 236 -18.99 -31.21 -14.93
C ALA A 236 -18.78 -29.97 -14.03
N ALA A 237 -17.60 -29.38 -14.08
CA ALA A 237 -17.31 -28.13 -13.38
C ALA A 237 -18.17 -26.98 -13.89
N GLN A 238 -18.33 -26.83 -15.22
CA GLN A 238 -19.22 -25.84 -15.83
C GLN A 238 -20.66 -25.99 -15.35
N THR A 239 -21.18 -27.22 -15.32
CA THR A 239 -22.55 -27.51 -14.86
C THR A 239 -22.68 -27.18 -13.35
N ALA A 240 -21.71 -27.56 -12.54
CA ALA A 240 -21.74 -27.28 -11.11
C ALA A 240 -21.67 -25.77 -10.83
N ALA A 241 -20.77 -25.05 -11.50
CA ALA A 241 -20.66 -23.61 -11.37
C ALA A 241 -21.94 -22.88 -11.83
N GLN A 242 -22.56 -23.33 -12.93
CA GLN A 242 -23.83 -22.76 -13.40
C GLN A 242 -24.91 -22.90 -12.31
N GLN A 243 -25.04 -24.09 -11.69
CA GLN A 243 -25.99 -24.30 -10.60
C GLN A 243 -25.79 -23.34 -9.42
N GLU A 244 -24.54 -23.11 -9.06
CA GLU A 244 -24.23 -22.16 -7.98
C GLU A 244 -24.53 -20.70 -8.39
N LEU A 245 -24.26 -20.31 -9.64
CA LEU A 245 -24.61 -18.98 -10.13
C LEU A 245 -26.14 -18.76 -10.19
N GLU A 246 -26.91 -19.77 -10.61
CA GLU A 246 -28.37 -19.73 -10.54
C GLU A 246 -28.88 -19.61 -9.11
N ALA A 247 -28.20 -20.26 -8.14
CA ALA A 247 -28.51 -20.11 -6.73
C ALA A 247 -28.16 -18.69 -6.22
N ALA A 248 -27.05 -18.09 -6.69
CA ALA A 248 -26.69 -16.71 -6.39
C ALA A 248 -27.78 -15.72 -6.86
N VAL A 249 -28.25 -15.84 -8.11
CA VAL A 249 -29.35 -15.02 -8.64
C VAL A 249 -30.62 -15.18 -7.80
N LYS A 250 -30.96 -16.41 -7.42
CA LYS A 250 -32.14 -16.68 -6.61
C LYS A 250 -32.05 -16.10 -5.19
N ALA A 251 -30.86 -16.08 -4.61
CA ALA A 251 -30.63 -15.59 -3.26
C ALA A 251 -30.52 -14.06 -3.18
N GLU A 252 -29.84 -13.45 -4.16
CA GLU A 252 -29.39 -12.06 -4.10
C GLU A 252 -29.98 -11.18 -5.21
N GLY A 253 -30.62 -11.78 -6.22
CA GLY A 253 -31.12 -11.09 -7.40
C GLY A 253 -30.08 -10.94 -8.51
N ASP A 254 -30.44 -10.21 -9.56
CA ASP A 254 -29.59 -9.98 -10.72
C ASP A 254 -28.33 -9.18 -10.33
N ASN A 255 -27.18 -9.70 -10.74
CA ASN A 255 -25.86 -9.11 -10.45
C ASN A 255 -24.98 -9.18 -11.71
N ALA A 256 -24.34 -8.05 -12.08
CA ALA A 256 -23.49 -7.96 -13.26
C ALA A 256 -22.38 -9.02 -13.28
N LYS A 257 -21.73 -9.28 -12.13
CA LYS A 257 -20.67 -10.29 -12.02
C LYS A 257 -21.18 -11.70 -12.27
N VAL A 258 -22.36 -12.04 -11.73
CA VAL A 258 -23.00 -13.33 -11.94
C VAL A 258 -23.37 -13.52 -13.40
N GLU A 259 -23.92 -12.49 -14.05
CA GLU A 259 -24.22 -12.50 -15.47
C GLU A 259 -22.96 -12.63 -16.34
N CYS A 260 -21.85 -11.98 -16.00
CA CYS A 260 -20.55 -12.18 -16.66
C CYS A 260 -20.07 -13.62 -16.55
N ALA A 261 -20.15 -14.24 -15.37
CA ALA A 261 -19.75 -15.62 -15.14
C ALA A 261 -20.62 -16.61 -15.95
N LEU A 262 -21.95 -16.40 -16.01
CA LEU A 262 -22.86 -17.19 -16.86
C LEU A 262 -22.53 -17.01 -18.34
N GLY A 263 -22.23 -15.79 -18.79
CA GLY A 263 -21.77 -15.49 -20.14
C GLY A 263 -20.47 -16.25 -20.49
N ARG A 264 -19.53 -16.31 -19.57
CA ARG A 264 -18.26 -17.05 -19.71
C ARG A 264 -18.49 -18.56 -19.84
N ILE A 265 -19.37 -19.14 -19.00
CA ILE A 265 -19.75 -20.55 -19.09
C ILE A 265 -20.40 -20.83 -20.45
N ALA A 266 -21.31 -19.98 -20.91
CA ALA A 266 -21.95 -20.13 -22.20
C ALA A 266 -20.95 -20.09 -23.36
N LEU A 267 -19.94 -19.21 -23.31
CA LEU A 267 -18.85 -19.19 -24.31
C LEU A 267 -18.02 -20.47 -24.29
N LEU A 268 -17.68 -20.99 -23.12
CA LEU A 268 -16.96 -22.27 -22.98
C LEU A 268 -17.78 -23.43 -23.59
N GLY A 269 -19.11 -23.37 -23.49
CA GLY A 269 -20.03 -24.30 -24.11
C GLY A 269 -20.32 -24.03 -25.59
N ASN A 270 -19.67 -23.08 -26.24
CA ASN A 270 -19.94 -22.62 -27.62
C ASN A 270 -21.39 -22.13 -27.88
N LYS A 271 -22.04 -21.62 -26.84
CA LYS A 271 -23.40 -21.11 -26.86
C LYS A 271 -23.41 -19.58 -27.01
N ASN A 272 -23.00 -19.10 -28.18
CA ASN A 272 -22.75 -17.67 -28.40
C ASN A 272 -23.97 -16.77 -28.16
N ASP A 273 -25.21 -17.26 -28.51
CA ASP A 273 -26.43 -16.47 -28.31
C ASP A 273 -26.75 -16.32 -26.80
N GLU A 274 -26.60 -17.41 -26.03
CA GLU A 274 -26.75 -17.36 -24.55
C GLU A 274 -25.71 -16.45 -23.94
N ALA A 275 -24.44 -16.56 -24.34
CA ALA A 275 -23.36 -15.71 -23.89
C ALA A 275 -23.62 -14.24 -24.18
N TYR A 276 -24.08 -13.92 -25.38
CA TYR A 276 -24.45 -12.55 -25.74
C TYR A 276 -25.56 -11.99 -24.83
N ALA A 277 -26.58 -12.78 -24.55
CA ALA A 277 -27.70 -12.36 -23.69
C ALA A 277 -27.18 -12.05 -22.26
N HIS A 278 -26.34 -12.92 -21.68
CA HIS A 278 -25.79 -12.73 -20.36
C HIS A 278 -24.86 -11.51 -20.30
N TYR A 279 -23.90 -11.36 -21.19
CA TYR A 279 -23.02 -10.20 -21.20
C TYR A 279 -23.75 -8.89 -21.47
N LYS A 280 -24.78 -8.92 -22.30
CA LYS A 280 -25.65 -7.76 -22.52
C LYS A 280 -26.38 -7.39 -21.24
N ARG A 281 -26.91 -8.37 -20.51
CA ARG A 281 -27.57 -8.14 -19.23
C ARG A 281 -26.58 -7.60 -18.19
N ALA A 282 -25.37 -8.15 -18.12
CA ALA A 282 -24.30 -7.63 -17.27
C ALA A 282 -23.99 -6.16 -17.56
N ASN A 283 -23.85 -5.80 -18.84
CA ASN A 283 -23.59 -4.43 -19.26
C ASN A 283 -24.78 -3.48 -19.02
N GLU A 284 -26.01 -3.98 -19.04
CA GLU A 284 -27.20 -3.19 -18.64
C GLU A 284 -27.21 -2.92 -17.12
N LEU A 285 -26.80 -3.90 -16.31
CA LEU A 285 -26.72 -3.78 -14.86
C LEU A 285 -25.54 -2.88 -14.42
N ASN A 286 -24.39 -3.01 -15.08
CA ASN A 286 -23.21 -2.19 -14.86
C ASN A 286 -22.55 -1.82 -16.20
N PRO A 287 -22.86 -0.65 -16.78
CA PRO A 287 -22.28 -0.21 -18.04
C PRO A 287 -20.75 -0.02 -18.04
N ASN A 288 -20.15 0.10 -16.86
CA ASN A 288 -18.70 0.27 -16.67
C ASN A 288 -18.00 -1.06 -16.32
N ASP A 289 -18.66 -2.19 -16.51
CA ASP A 289 -18.06 -3.50 -16.28
C ASP A 289 -17.16 -3.91 -17.45
N ALA A 290 -15.84 -3.88 -17.22
CA ALA A 290 -14.86 -4.23 -18.26
C ALA A 290 -14.99 -5.68 -18.75
N GLU A 291 -15.39 -6.63 -17.88
CA GLU A 291 -15.58 -8.03 -18.27
C GLU A 291 -16.80 -8.19 -19.19
N ALA A 292 -17.91 -7.53 -18.87
CA ALA A 292 -19.11 -7.52 -19.72
C ALA A 292 -18.79 -6.92 -21.10
N GLN A 293 -18.08 -5.81 -21.16
CA GLN A 293 -17.67 -5.16 -22.40
C GLN A 293 -16.74 -6.06 -23.23
N LEU A 294 -15.77 -6.71 -22.59
CA LEU A 294 -14.87 -7.67 -23.23
C LEU A 294 -15.61 -8.90 -23.78
N GLY A 295 -16.56 -9.43 -23.01
CA GLY A 295 -17.39 -10.56 -23.42
C GLY A 295 -18.23 -10.23 -24.67
N LEU A 296 -18.93 -9.10 -24.64
CA LEU A 296 -19.67 -8.60 -25.79
C LEU A 296 -18.79 -8.36 -27.01
N ALA A 297 -17.65 -7.69 -26.81
CA ALA A 297 -16.72 -7.43 -27.91
C ALA A 297 -16.21 -8.72 -28.56
N SER A 298 -15.93 -9.75 -27.75
CA SER A 298 -15.52 -11.06 -28.28
C SER A 298 -16.55 -11.66 -29.25
N ILE A 299 -17.79 -11.63 -28.84
CA ILE A 299 -18.88 -12.17 -29.67
C ILE A 299 -19.12 -11.33 -30.94
N LEU A 300 -18.98 -9.99 -30.82
CA LEU A 300 -19.10 -9.11 -31.99
C LEU A 300 -17.93 -9.28 -32.97
N VAL A 301 -16.73 -9.60 -32.50
CA VAL A 301 -15.61 -9.97 -33.38
C VAL A 301 -15.92 -11.23 -34.15
N ASP A 302 -16.47 -12.26 -33.51
CA ASP A 302 -16.87 -13.51 -34.18
C ASP A 302 -17.97 -13.28 -35.20
N GLN A 303 -18.85 -12.29 -34.99
CA GLN A 303 -19.87 -11.84 -35.91
C GLN A 303 -19.37 -10.90 -37.03
N ASN A 304 -18.07 -10.61 -37.07
CA ASN A 304 -17.42 -9.64 -37.95
C ASN A 304 -17.94 -8.19 -37.80
N LYS A 305 -18.48 -7.84 -36.65
CA LYS A 305 -18.94 -6.48 -36.28
C LYS A 305 -17.80 -5.69 -35.61
N LEU A 306 -16.72 -5.48 -36.36
CA LEU A 306 -15.45 -4.99 -35.81
C LEU A 306 -15.56 -3.56 -35.26
N GLN A 307 -16.37 -2.68 -35.84
CA GLN A 307 -16.52 -1.31 -35.35
C GLN A 307 -17.25 -1.26 -33.99
N ASP A 308 -18.29 -2.08 -33.81
CA ASP A 308 -18.98 -2.15 -32.53
C ASP A 308 -18.09 -2.79 -31.45
N ALA A 309 -17.31 -3.81 -31.81
CA ALA A 309 -16.33 -4.42 -30.93
C ALA A 309 -15.24 -3.42 -30.50
N LEU A 310 -14.77 -2.57 -31.44
CA LEU A 310 -13.77 -1.51 -31.14
C LEU A 310 -14.25 -0.57 -30.04
N GLN A 311 -15.50 -0.11 -30.12
CA GLN A 311 -16.07 0.80 -29.10
C GLN A 311 -16.11 0.18 -27.72
N LEU A 312 -16.52 -1.10 -27.62
CA LEU A 312 -16.57 -1.83 -26.35
C LEU A 312 -15.17 -2.09 -25.79
N LEU A 313 -14.20 -2.40 -26.65
CA LEU A 313 -12.82 -2.63 -26.22
C LEU A 313 -12.16 -1.34 -25.71
N HIS A 314 -12.42 -0.19 -26.35
CA HIS A 314 -11.99 1.09 -25.84
C HIS A 314 -12.60 1.38 -24.45
N ALA A 315 -13.89 1.09 -24.26
CA ALA A 315 -14.50 1.24 -22.95
C ALA A 315 -13.86 0.29 -21.93
N ALA A 316 -13.64 -0.97 -22.27
CA ALA A 316 -13.04 -1.94 -21.37
C ALA A 316 -11.62 -1.57 -20.93
N VAL A 317 -10.76 -1.11 -21.84
CA VAL A 317 -9.39 -0.67 -21.48
C VAL A 317 -9.37 0.63 -20.67
N LYS A 318 -10.40 1.49 -20.83
CA LYS A 318 -10.58 2.69 -20.03
C LYS A 318 -10.96 2.36 -18.59
N GLU A 319 -11.89 1.40 -18.41
CA GLU A 319 -12.35 0.99 -17.06
C GLU A 319 -11.33 0.12 -16.33
N ASP A 320 -10.59 -0.74 -17.06
CA ASP A 320 -9.51 -1.57 -16.53
C ASP A 320 -8.23 -1.45 -17.38
N PRO A 321 -7.42 -0.39 -17.17
CA PRO A 321 -6.19 -0.16 -17.92
C PRO A 321 -5.08 -1.20 -17.64
N MET A 322 -5.23 -2.05 -16.62
CA MET A 322 -4.26 -3.09 -16.31
C MET A 322 -4.61 -4.45 -16.91
N ASN A 323 -5.72 -4.54 -17.64
CA ASN A 323 -6.18 -5.76 -18.27
C ASN A 323 -5.44 -6.09 -19.58
N ALA A 324 -4.37 -6.87 -19.46
CA ALA A 324 -3.58 -7.27 -20.63
C ALA A 324 -4.42 -7.94 -21.74
N ASN A 325 -5.46 -8.72 -21.38
CA ASN A 325 -6.32 -9.37 -22.37
C ASN A 325 -7.18 -8.35 -23.16
N ALA A 326 -7.63 -7.27 -22.51
CA ALA A 326 -8.33 -6.18 -23.15
C ALA A 326 -7.46 -5.50 -24.22
N HIS A 327 -6.23 -5.12 -23.86
CA HIS A 327 -5.26 -4.53 -24.78
C HIS A 327 -4.93 -5.45 -25.95
N TYR A 328 -4.72 -6.75 -25.70
CA TYR A 328 -4.49 -7.71 -26.77
C TYR A 328 -5.66 -7.83 -27.75
N ARG A 329 -6.90 -7.89 -27.24
CA ARG A 329 -8.10 -7.96 -28.06
C ARG A 329 -8.32 -6.67 -28.86
N LEU A 330 -8.08 -5.51 -28.25
CA LEU A 330 -8.14 -4.21 -28.91
C LEU A 330 -7.12 -4.14 -30.06
N ALA A 331 -5.87 -4.53 -29.82
CA ALA A 331 -4.83 -4.58 -30.83
C ALA A 331 -5.25 -5.46 -32.04
N ARG A 332 -5.85 -6.62 -31.78
CA ARG A 332 -6.35 -7.51 -32.87
C ARG A 332 -7.45 -6.89 -33.69
N VAL A 333 -8.38 -6.16 -33.07
CA VAL A 333 -9.45 -5.45 -33.77
C VAL A 333 -8.87 -4.27 -34.56
N CYS A 334 -7.93 -3.51 -33.98
CA CYS A 334 -7.22 -2.45 -34.66
C CYS A 334 -6.46 -2.96 -35.90
N HIS A 335 -5.79 -4.12 -35.79
CA HIS A 335 -5.18 -4.80 -36.93
C HIS A 335 -6.17 -5.10 -38.06
N ALA A 336 -7.29 -5.69 -37.70
CA ALA A 336 -8.37 -6.04 -38.69
C ALA A 336 -9.00 -4.80 -39.35
N LEU A 337 -8.97 -3.67 -38.69
CA LEU A 337 -9.47 -2.37 -39.18
C LEU A 337 -8.36 -1.48 -39.78
N HIS A 338 -7.12 -1.97 -39.89
CA HIS A 338 -5.96 -1.25 -40.41
C HIS A 338 -5.57 0.03 -39.61
N LEU A 339 -5.84 0.05 -38.32
CA LEU A 339 -5.51 1.14 -37.40
C LEU A 339 -4.08 0.91 -36.83
N THR A 340 -3.05 1.06 -37.68
CA THR A 340 -1.69 0.59 -37.42
C THR A 340 -1.02 1.26 -36.20
N GLU A 341 -1.25 2.55 -35.99
CA GLU A 341 -0.63 3.27 -34.88
C GLU A 341 -1.19 2.80 -33.52
N GLU A 342 -2.50 2.66 -33.44
CA GLU A 342 -3.17 2.18 -32.24
C GLU A 342 -2.87 0.71 -31.96
N GLU A 343 -2.84 -0.14 -33.00
CA GLU A 343 -2.39 -1.53 -32.88
C GLU A 343 -1.02 -1.64 -32.19
N GLN A 344 -0.05 -0.84 -32.63
CA GLN A 344 1.31 -0.87 -32.07
C GLN A 344 1.34 -0.43 -30.61
N GLN A 345 0.57 0.58 -30.26
CA GLN A 345 0.46 1.07 -28.88
C GLN A 345 -0.14 -0.01 -27.98
N GLU A 346 -1.22 -0.63 -28.39
CA GLU A 346 -1.94 -1.64 -27.62
C GLU A 346 -1.14 -2.93 -27.47
N ILE A 347 -0.38 -3.36 -28.52
CA ILE A 347 0.55 -4.50 -28.43
C ILE A 347 1.64 -4.22 -27.41
N LYS A 348 2.20 -3.00 -27.38
CA LYS A 348 3.22 -2.63 -26.43
C LYS A 348 2.69 -2.68 -24.99
N LEU A 349 1.52 -2.09 -24.74
CA LEU A 349 0.87 -2.14 -23.42
C LEU A 349 0.62 -3.58 -22.98
N TYR A 350 0.08 -4.42 -23.85
CA TYR A 350 -0.11 -5.85 -23.57
C TYR A 350 1.22 -6.52 -23.15
N GLN A 351 2.31 -6.27 -23.88
CA GLN A 351 3.62 -6.87 -23.60
C GLN A 351 4.18 -6.42 -22.25
N ASP A 352 4.08 -5.12 -21.96
CA ASP A 352 4.55 -4.53 -20.71
C ASP A 352 3.76 -5.05 -19.50
N LEU A 353 2.43 -5.13 -19.61
CA LEU A 353 1.55 -5.68 -18.57
C LEU A 353 1.82 -7.17 -18.33
N ARG A 354 2.00 -7.94 -19.40
CA ARG A 354 2.32 -9.37 -19.30
C ARG A 354 3.67 -9.59 -18.64
N ALA A 355 4.70 -8.85 -19.04
CA ALA A 355 6.01 -8.94 -18.44
C ALA A 355 5.99 -8.59 -16.94
N THR A 356 5.20 -7.58 -16.56
CA THR A 356 4.99 -7.20 -15.17
C THR A 356 4.32 -8.32 -14.39
N LYS A 357 3.23 -8.91 -14.92
CA LYS A 357 2.53 -10.03 -14.30
C LYS A 357 3.43 -11.26 -14.11
N ASP A 358 4.22 -11.60 -15.15
CA ASP A 358 5.16 -12.73 -15.10
C ASP A 358 6.25 -12.49 -14.04
N ARG A 359 6.75 -11.26 -13.93
CA ARG A 359 7.73 -10.87 -12.90
C ARG A 359 7.16 -11.00 -11.49
N ILE A 360 5.95 -10.50 -11.27
CA ILE A 360 5.26 -10.61 -9.98
C ILE A 360 5.05 -12.10 -9.61
N ALA A 361 4.56 -12.91 -10.55
CA ALA A 361 4.36 -14.35 -10.33
C ALA A 361 5.69 -15.08 -10.01
N GLN A 362 6.80 -14.65 -10.63
CA GLN A 362 8.13 -15.18 -10.32
C GLN A 362 8.58 -14.81 -8.92
N LEU A 363 8.34 -13.58 -8.47
CA LEU A 363 8.67 -13.12 -7.12
C LEU A 363 7.88 -13.92 -6.07
N TYR A 364 6.56 -14.10 -6.24
CA TYR A 364 5.75 -14.91 -5.34
C TYR A 364 6.23 -16.37 -5.25
N ARG A 365 6.58 -16.99 -6.38
CA ARG A 365 7.15 -18.34 -6.39
C ARG A 365 8.49 -18.42 -5.64
N GLN A 366 9.31 -17.39 -5.71
CA GLN A 366 10.57 -17.34 -4.95
C GLN A 366 10.33 -17.16 -3.45
N MET A 367 9.34 -16.36 -3.07
CA MET A 367 8.96 -16.17 -1.67
C MET A 367 8.42 -17.48 -1.05
N ASN A 368 7.51 -18.16 -1.73
CA ASN A 368 6.93 -19.42 -1.24
C ASN A 368 7.99 -20.53 -1.10
N ARG A 369 8.91 -20.67 -2.06
CA ARG A 369 10.04 -21.62 -1.95
C ARG A 369 10.96 -21.35 -0.75
N LYS A 370 11.14 -20.07 -0.38
CA LYS A 370 11.94 -19.73 0.81
C LYS A 370 11.19 -20.04 2.10
N ALA A 371 9.89 -19.84 2.12
CA ALA A 371 9.04 -20.19 3.27
C ALA A 371 9.03 -21.72 3.51
N ASP A 372 8.87 -22.51 2.46
CA ASP A 372 8.90 -23.99 2.53
C ASP A 372 10.27 -24.50 3.01
N ALA A 373 11.37 -23.96 2.49
CA ALA A 373 12.72 -24.33 2.90
C ALA A 373 13.03 -23.96 4.37
N GLN A 374 12.43 -22.88 4.89
CA GLN A 374 12.56 -22.51 6.30
C GLN A 374 11.71 -23.40 7.20
N ALA A 375 10.52 -23.81 6.76
CA ALA A 375 9.66 -24.74 7.48
C ALA A 375 10.32 -26.13 7.62
N ASP A 376 10.92 -26.66 6.55
CA ASP A 376 11.66 -27.92 6.57
C ASP A 376 12.91 -27.86 7.46
N GLY A 377 13.67 -26.76 7.42
CA GLY A 377 14.87 -26.57 8.25
C GLY A 377 14.59 -26.45 9.75
N THR A 378 13.38 -26.07 10.14
CA THR A 378 12.96 -26.01 11.56
C THR A 378 12.42 -27.34 12.08
N ALA A 379 11.99 -28.25 11.20
CA ALA A 379 11.57 -29.60 11.55
C ALA A 379 12.77 -30.50 11.90
N ASP A 380 13.90 -30.38 11.22
CA ASP A 380 15.14 -31.15 11.47
C ASP A 380 15.88 -30.71 12.75
N GLN A 381 15.60 -29.53 13.30
CA GLN A 381 16.23 -29.08 14.57
C GLN A 381 15.45 -29.51 15.83
N LYS A 382 14.32 -30.20 15.70
CA LYS A 382 13.49 -30.68 16.81
C LYS A 382 13.51 -32.22 17.02
N GLN A 383 14.39 -32.94 16.33
CA GLN A 383 14.74 -34.31 16.60
C GLN A 383 16.10 -34.37 17.31
#